data_747a109f186d8cbc34378230f5bda197
#
_entry.id   747a109f186d8cbc34378230f5bda197
#
_cell.length_a   1.000
_cell.length_b   1.000
_cell.length_c   1.000
_cell.angle_alpha   90.00
_cell.angle_beta   90.00
_cell.angle_gamma   90.00
#
_symmetry.space_group_name_H-M   'P 1'
#
loop_
_entity.id
_entity.type
_entity.pdbx_description
1 polymer ?
#
loop_
_entity_poly.entity_id
_entity_poly.type
_entity_poly.pdbx_seq_one_letter_code
_entity_poly.pdbx_strand_id
1 'polypeptide(L)'
;GYLTHFIVAGACFLSAAVVLAGLKKGTPVNKTEQLPLSQLVGAGLAAARNPRIALAYASAFIARGDLVVVGTFANLWGTTAGIAAGLDPAEASAKGRMLFAITGIAGLFWLPLMGIMLDRVNRITGTIVCMSLAAAGFLVVNVVDDPLAPGAWIFFVFLGIGQISAFAGAATLISQEAPIASRGAVVGMFNTFGAVGILFGTAVGGRLFDSIGPHAVFVMVGALSVLVVLYGLWVRW
;
A
#
# COMPACT_ATOMS: atom_id res chain seq x y z
N GLY A 1 2.92 27.10 -12.28
CA GLY A 1 3.17 25.68 -12.50
C GLY A 1 4.63 25.28 -12.60
N TYR A 2 5.37 25.66 -13.66
CA TYR A 2 6.74 25.16 -13.91
C TYR A 2 7.74 25.58 -12.82
N LEU A 3 7.66 26.79 -12.32
CA LEU A 3 8.55 27.30 -11.28
C LEU A 3 8.46 26.46 -9.99
N THR A 4 7.27 26.09 -9.59
CA THR A 4 7.05 25.24 -8.39
C THR A 4 7.71 23.89 -8.55
N HIS A 5 7.60 23.25 -9.74
CA HIS A 5 8.25 21.97 -10.01
C HIS A 5 9.77 22.06 -9.96
N PHE A 6 10.35 23.13 -10.51
CA PHE A 6 11.80 23.37 -10.44
C PHE A 6 12.30 23.59 -9.01
N ILE A 7 11.54 24.34 -8.18
CA ILE A 7 11.88 24.56 -6.77
C ILE A 7 11.84 23.24 -6.00
N VAL A 8 10.79 22.44 -6.17
CA VAL A 8 10.65 21.13 -5.50
C VAL A 8 11.77 20.18 -5.94
N ALA A 9 12.02 20.07 -7.25
CA ALA A 9 13.11 19.25 -7.78
C ALA A 9 14.47 19.69 -7.23
N GLY A 10 14.74 21.00 -7.21
CA GLY A 10 15.96 21.57 -6.65
C GLY A 10 16.12 21.26 -5.16
N ALA A 11 15.06 21.39 -4.37
CA ALA A 11 15.07 21.05 -2.96
C ALA A 11 15.35 19.55 -2.72
N CYS A 12 14.75 18.66 -3.52
CA CYS A 12 15.02 17.23 -3.48
C CYS A 12 16.48 16.91 -3.84
N PHE A 13 17.04 17.56 -4.87
CA PHE A 13 18.43 17.38 -5.26
C PHE A 13 19.41 17.85 -4.17
N LEU A 14 19.16 19.01 -3.57
CA LEU A 14 19.98 19.54 -2.48
C LEU A 14 19.92 18.62 -1.24
N SER A 15 18.74 18.15 -0.87
CA SER A 15 18.58 17.22 0.26
C SER A 15 19.33 15.91 0.00
N ALA A 16 19.25 15.34 -1.20
CA ALA A 16 19.98 14.15 -1.59
C ALA A 16 21.50 14.39 -1.55
N ALA A 17 22.00 15.55 -2.02
CA ALA A 17 23.42 15.89 -1.97
C ALA A 17 23.94 16.00 -0.53
N VAL A 18 23.18 16.63 0.37
CA VAL A 18 23.51 16.73 1.80
C VAL A 18 23.57 15.36 2.46
N VAL A 19 22.58 14.49 2.19
CA VAL A 19 22.57 13.12 2.71
C VAL A 19 23.78 12.33 2.21
N LEU A 20 24.08 12.41 0.89
CA LEU A 20 25.22 11.70 0.30
C LEU A 20 26.56 12.19 0.86
N ALA A 21 26.70 13.49 1.12
CA ALA A 21 27.92 14.06 1.72
C ALA A 21 28.13 13.59 3.17
N GLY A 22 27.04 13.33 3.91
CA GLY A 22 27.07 12.85 5.30
C GLY A 22 27.19 11.32 5.45
N LEU A 23 26.96 10.55 4.38
CA LEU A 23 27.03 9.10 4.44
C LEU A 23 28.48 8.62 4.50
N LYS A 24 28.79 7.80 5.52
CA LYS A 24 30.05 7.07 5.57
C LYS A 24 30.10 6.03 4.45
N LYS A 25 31.28 5.86 3.83
CA LYS A 25 31.50 4.79 2.83
C LYS A 25 31.13 3.44 3.45
N GLY A 26 30.16 2.75 2.87
CA GLY A 26 29.80 1.39 3.28
C GLY A 26 30.94 0.40 3.01
N THR A 27 30.90 -0.74 3.68
CA THR A 27 31.81 -1.86 3.38
C THR A 27 31.56 -2.33 1.94
N PRO A 28 32.63 -2.49 1.10
CA PRO A 28 32.46 -3.02 -0.25
C PRO A 28 31.80 -4.40 -0.19
N VAL A 29 30.78 -4.61 -1.03
CA VAL A 29 30.15 -5.94 -1.17
C VAL A 29 31.16 -6.87 -1.83
N ASN A 30 31.46 -7.99 -1.17
CA ASN A 30 32.34 -9.01 -1.73
C ASN A 30 31.67 -9.67 -2.94
N LYS A 31 32.09 -9.32 -4.16
CA LYS A 31 31.47 -9.80 -5.41
C LYS A 31 31.57 -11.32 -5.59
N THR A 32 32.52 -11.99 -4.92
CA THR A 32 32.70 -13.43 -4.98
C THR A 32 31.63 -14.24 -4.24
N GLU A 33 30.87 -13.60 -3.36
CA GLU A 33 29.78 -14.24 -2.59
C GLU A 33 28.36 -13.98 -3.16
N GLN A 34 28.28 -13.29 -4.30
CA GLN A 34 26.97 -12.98 -4.89
C GLN A 34 26.38 -14.24 -5.55
N LEU A 35 25.27 -14.71 -5.00
CA LEU A 35 24.47 -15.78 -5.62
C LEU A 35 23.86 -15.30 -6.95
N PRO A 36 23.82 -16.16 -7.98
CA PRO A 36 23.14 -15.83 -9.24
C PRO A 36 21.67 -15.54 -9.00
N LEU A 37 21.10 -14.63 -9.81
CA LEU A 37 19.71 -14.15 -9.66
C LEU A 37 18.69 -15.29 -9.59
N SER A 38 18.89 -16.35 -10.38
CA SER A 38 18.01 -17.52 -10.37
C SER A 38 17.98 -18.23 -9.01
N GLN A 39 19.11 -18.31 -8.32
CA GLN A 39 19.18 -18.88 -6.98
C GLN A 39 18.52 -17.97 -5.94
N LEU A 40 18.68 -16.65 -6.07
CA LEU A 40 18.00 -15.67 -5.19
C LEU A 40 16.49 -15.76 -5.35
N VAL A 41 15.98 -15.80 -6.58
CA VAL A 41 14.54 -15.98 -6.87
C VAL A 41 14.04 -17.32 -6.33
N GLY A 42 14.80 -18.39 -6.58
CA GLY A 42 14.47 -19.73 -6.06
C GLY A 42 14.40 -19.78 -4.53
N ALA A 43 15.38 -19.17 -3.84
CA ALA A 43 15.39 -19.07 -2.38
C ALA A 43 14.22 -18.25 -1.84
N GLY A 44 13.90 -17.11 -2.49
CA GLY A 44 12.75 -16.28 -2.14
C GLY A 44 11.42 -17.02 -2.27
N LEU A 45 11.20 -17.75 -3.37
CA LEU A 45 10.02 -18.58 -3.59
C LEU A 45 9.96 -19.76 -2.61
N ALA A 46 11.07 -20.44 -2.38
CA ALA A 46 11.15 -21.56 -1.44
C ALA A 46 10.79 -21.11 0.01
N ALA A 47 11.12 -19.88 0.36
CA ALA A 47 10.76 -19.32 1.66
C ALA A 47 9.22 -19.24 1.90
N ALA A 48 8.41 -19.17 0.84
CA ALA A 48 6.95 -19.21 0.92
C ALA A 48 6.40 -20.56 1.43
N ARG A 49 7.23 -21.62 1.54
CA ARG A 49 6.86 -22.85 2.24
C ARG A 49 6.62 -22.61 3.74
N ASN A 50 7.21 -21.57 4.30
CA ASN A 50 6.84 -21.11 5.63
C ASN A 50 5.53 -20.28 5.52
N PRO A 51 4.43 -20.73 6.16
CA PRO A 51 3.13 -20.05 6.04
C PRO A 51 3.16 -18.59 6.50
N ARG A 52 4.04 -18.23 7.43
CA ARG A 52 4.20 -16.84 7.91
C ARG A 52 4.82 -15.93 6.86
N ILE A 53 5.80 -16.44 6.10
CA ILE A 53 6.40 -15.72 4.98
C ILE A 53 5.41 -15.63 3.82
N ALA A 54 4.65 -16.70 3.54
CA ALA A 54 3.59 -16.68 2.55
C ALA A 54 2.50 -15.65 2.90
N LEU A 55 2.12 -15.55 4.18
CA LEU A 55 1.21 -14.52 4.67
C LEU A 55 1.78 -13.10 4.42
N ALA A 56 3.07 -12.89 4.67
CA ALA A 56 3.71 -11.60 4.39
C ALA A 56 3.70 -11.27 2.88
N TYR A 57 3.92 -12.25 2.01
CA TYR A 57 3.85 -12.06 0.56
C TYR A 57 2.42 -11.73 0.09
N ALA A 58 1.41 -12.44 0.59
CA ALA A 58 0.01 -12.14 0.31
C ALA A 58 -0.38 -10.74 0.81
N SER A 59 0.08 -10.38 2.01
CA SER A 59 -0.12 -9.04 2.57
C SER A 59 0.56 -7.95 1.72
N ALA A 60 1.77 -8.21 1.20
CA ALA A 60 2.48 -7.27 0.32
C ALA A 60 1.75 -7.04 -1.00
N PHE A 61 1.18 -8.11 -1.58
CA PHE A 61 0.37 -8.01 -2.78
C PHE A 61 -0.79 -7.02 -2.59
N ILE A 62 -1.52 -7.13 -1.48
CA ILE A 62 -2.61 -6.21 -1.15
C ILE A 62 -2.07 -4.80 -0.89
N ALA A 63 -1.14 -4.65 0.06
CA ALA A 63 -0.65 -3.38 0.57
C ALA A 63 0.10 -2.52 -0.46
N ARG A 64 0.56 -3.10 -1.56
CA ARG A 64 1.14 -2.34 -2.67
C ARG A 64 0.13 -2.08 -3.77
N GLY A 65 -0.78 -3.05 -4.02
CA GLY A 65 -1.89 -2.89 -4.96
C GLY A 65 -2.86 -1.79 -4.51
N ASP A 66 -3.19 -1.74 -3.23
CA ASP A 66 -4.10 -0.74 -2.66
C ASP A 66 -3.56 0.69 -2.77
N LEU A 67 -2.24 0.87 -2.67
CA LEU A 67 -1.60 2.18 -2.81
C LEU A 67 -1.93 2.82 -4.17
N VAL A 68 -1.88 2.02 -5.24
CA VAL A 68 -2.22 2.49 -6.59
C VAL A 68 -3.71 2.64 -6.75
N VAL A 69 -4.50 1.72 -6.19
CA VAL A 69 -5.97 1.81 -6.21
C VAL A 69 -6.43 3.13 -5.59
N VAL A 70 -5.98 3.46 -4.39
CA VAL A 70 -6.35 4.70 -3.72
C VAL A 70 -5.82 5.91 -4.48
N GLY A 71 -4.53 5.92 -4.84
CA GLY A 71 -3.91 7.06 -5.52
C GLY A 71 -4.55 7.41 -6.87
N THR A 72 -4.95 6.40 -7.63
CA THR A 72 -5.53 6.58 -8.97
C THR A 72 -7.04 6.70 -8.91
N PHE A 73 -7.71 5.70 -8.31
CA PHE A 73 -9.17 5.58 -8.46
C PHE A 73 -9.96 6.48 -7.51
N ALA A 74 -9.45 6.83 -6.31
CA ALA A 74 -10.11 7.82 -5.48
C ALA A 74 -10.05 9.22 -6.12
N ASN A 75 -8.90 9.57 -6.71
CA ASN A 75 -8.76 10.82 -7.45
C ASN A 75 -9.66 10.84 -8.70
N LEU A 76 -9.68 9.75 -9.48
CA LEU A 76 -10.52 9.63 -10.67
C LEU A 76 -12.01 9.70 -10.32
N TRP A 77 -12.45 9.01 -9.26
CA TRP A 77 -13.83 9.04 -8.81
C TRP A 77 -14.28 10.44 -8.39
N GLY A 78 -13.50 11.14 -7.57
CA GLY A 78 -13.82 12.52 -7.19
C GLY A 78 -13.83 13.48 -8.40
N THR A 79 -12.92 13.27 -9.37
CA THR A 79 -12.88 14.07 -10.59
C THR A 79 -14.10 13.82 -11.46
N THR A 80 -14.47 12.56 -11.71
CA THR A 80 -15.66 12.21 -12.52
C THR A 80 -16.96 12.67 -11.86
N ALA A 81 -17.08 12.53 -10.54
CA ALA A 81 -18.22 13.06 -9.79
C ALA A 81 -18.33 14.60 -9.90
N GLY A 82 -17.18 15.31 -9.81
CA GLY A 82 -17.15 16.76 -9.98
C GLY A 82 -17.60 17.20 -11.38
N ILE A 83 -17.13 16.52 -12.44
CA ILE A 83 -17.56 16.78 -13.81
C ILE A 83 -19.06 16.50 -13.98
N ALA A 84 -19.56 15.41 -13.41
CA ALA A 84 -21.00 15.07 -13.45
C ALA A 84 -21.86 16.10 -12.71
N ALA A 85 -21.31 16.74 -11.66
CA ALA A 85 -21.95 17.85 -10.95
C ALA A 85 -21.85 19.21 -11.69
N GLY A 86 -21.26 19.25 -12.88
CA GLY A 86 -21.14 20.46 -13.70
C GLY A 86 -19.98 21.39 -13.32
N LEU A 87 -19.03 20.92 -12.52
CA LEU A 87 -17.82 21.69 -12.18
C LEU A 87 -16.88 21.81 -13.38
N ASP A 88 -16.12 22.91 -13.43
CA ASP A 88 -15.02 23.06 -14.39
C ASP A 88 -13.99 21.92 -14.20
N PRO A 89 -13.36 21.40 -15.28
CA PRO A 89 -12.40 20.29 -15.20
C PRO A 89 -11.25 20.51 -14.21
N ALA A 90 -10.78 21.75 -14.06
CA ALA A 90 -9.73 22.08 -13.10
C ALA A 90 -10.23 21.97 -11.65
N GLU A 91 -11.45 22.43 -11.38
CA GLU A 91 -12.11 22.35 -10.08
C GLU A 91 -12.45 20.90 -9.74
N ALA A 92 -13.03 20.16 -10.68
CA ALA A 92 -13.33 18.73 -10.51
C ALA A 92 -12.09 17.93 -10.16
N SER A 93 -10.96 18.15 -10.88
CA SER A 93 -9.67 17.53 -10.57
C SER A 93 -9.13 17.95 -9.19
N ALA A 94 -9.38 19.18 -8.72
CA ALA A 94 -9.03 19.58 -7.37
C ALA A 94 -9.80 18.81 -6.30
N LYS A 95 -11.10 18.54 -6.54
CA LYS A 95 -11.94 17.70 -5.65
C LYS A 95 -11.41 16.27 -5.56
N GLY A 96 -11.04 15.66 -6.71
CA GLY A 96 -10.43 14.34 -6.72
C GLY A 96 -9.13 14.28 -5.91
N ARG A 97 -8.23 15.26 -6.10
CA ARG A 97 -7.00 15.36 -5.31
C ARG A 97 -7.27 15.56 -3.82
N MET A 98 -8.34 16.27 -3.46
CA MET A 98 -8.74 16.47 -2.06
C MET A 98 -9.11 15.15 -1.39
N LEU A 99 -9.85 14.25 -2.04
CA LEU A 99 -10.18 12.92 -1.50
C LEU A 99 -8.92 12.09 -1.25
N PHE A 100 -8.00 12.10 -2.21
CA PHE A 100 -6.70 11.44 -2.03
C PHE A 100 -5.89 12.06 -0.86
N ALA A 101 -5.89 13.39 -0.73
CA ALA A 101 -5.20 14.07 0.36
C ALA A 101 -5.79 13.72 1.74
N ILE A 102 -7.12 13.65 1.86
CA ILE A 102 -7.81 13.23 3.09
C ILE A 102 -7.35 11.83 3.50
N THR A 103 -7.33 10.89 2.55
CA THR A 103 -6.88 9.51 2.77
C THR A 103 -5.41 9.49 3.25
N GLY A 104 -4.53 10.23 2.60
CA GLY A 104 -3.12 10.30 2.96
C GLY A 104 -2.87 10.93 4.34
N ILE A 105 -3.56 12.02 4.66
CA ILE A 105 -3.47 12.70 5.96
C ILE A 105 -3.96 11.78 7.07
N ALA A 106 -5.10 11.11 6.89
CA ALA A 106 -5.62 10.16 7.87
C ALA A 106 -4.61 9.03 8.14
N GLY A 107 -4.00 8.48 7.08
CA GLY A 107 -2.96 7.47 7.21
C GLY A 107 -1.72 7.97 7.96
N LEU A 108 -1.28 9.19 7.67
CA LEU A 108 -0.12 9.80 8.34
C LEU A 108 -0.31 9.90 9.86
N PHE A 109 -1.48 10.37 10.31
CA PHE A 109 -1.78 10.47 11.74
C PHE A 109 -2.03 9.10 12.39
N TRP A 110 -2.52 8.12 11.62
CA TRP A 110 -2.79 6.78 12.13
C TRP A 110 -1.52 5.93 12.28
N LEU A 111 -0.50 6.14 11.44
CA LEU A 111 0.71 5.31 11.39
C LEU A 111 1.44 5.17 12.74
N PRO A 112 1.65 6.23 13.55
CA PRO A 112 2.28 6.09 14.87
C PRO A 112 1.48 5.21 15.84
N LEU A 113 0.15 5.32 15.83
CA LEU A 113 -0.73 4.49 16.67
C LEU A 113 -0.63 3.02 16.28
N MET A 114 -0.60 2.76 14.97
CA MET A 114 -0.43 1.41 14.43
C MET A 114 0.95 0.84 14.80
N GLY A 115 2.01 1.66 14.75
CA GLY A 115 3.35 1.24 15.19
C GLY A 115 3.36 0.80 16.66
N ILE A 116 2.79 1.59 17.56
CA ILE A 116 2.69 1.24 18.99
C ILE A 116 1.91 -0.06 19.21
N MET A 117 0.86 -0.28 18.43
CA MET A 117 0.08 -1.52 18.50
C MET A 117 0.91 -2.71 18.03
N LEU A 118 1.60 -2.61 16.90
CA LEU A 118 2.42 -3.68 16.33
C LEU A 118 3.59 -4.08 17.23
N ASP A 119 4.13 -3.14 18.01
CA ASP A 119 5.19 -3.42 18.99
C ASP A 119 4.70 -4.22 20.22
N ARG A 120 3.40 -4.20 20.49
CA ARG A 120 2.81 -4.85 21.67
C ARG A 120 2.13 -6.18 21.42
N VAL A 121 1.81 -6.49 20.17
CA VAL A 121 1.08 -7.70 19.80
C VAL A 121 1.94 -8.71 19.06
N ASN A 122 1.54 -9.98 19.11
CA ASN A 122 2.19 -10.99 18.29
C ASN A 122 2.12 -10.60 16.80
N ARG A 123 3.21 -10.77 16.07
CA ARG A 123 3.40 -10.36 14.68
C ARG A 123 2.30 -10.84 13.72
N ILE A 124 1.85 -12.12 13.87
CA ILE A 124 0.76 -12.65 13.05
C ILE A 124 -0.56 -11.98 13.43
N THR A 125 -0.84 -11.84 14.72
CA THR A 125 -2.02 -11.14 15.21
C THR A 125 -2.04 -9.68 14.76
N GLY A 126 -0.89 -8.98 14.83
CA GLY A 126 -0.74 -7.62 14.34
C GLY A 126 -1.08 -7.51 12.86
N THR A 127 -0.58 -8.45 12.03
CA THR A 127 -0.89 -8.49 10.60
C THR A 127 -2.38 -8.75 10.35
N ILE A 128 -3.00 -9.67 11.10
CA ILE A 128 -4.45 -9.94 10.99
C ILE A 128 -5.25 -8.68 11.30
N VAL A 129 -4.94 -7.97 12.39
CA VAL A 129 -5.61 -6.72 12.76
C VAL A 129 -5.42 -5.66 11.67
N CYS A 130 -4.20 -5.50 11.16
CA CYS A 130 -3.90 -4.56 10.08
C CYS A 130 -4.72 -4.86 8.80
N MET A 131 -4.78 -6.14 8.41
CA MET A 131 -5.55 -6.56 7.23
C MET A 131 -7.07 -6.47 7.47
N SER A 132 -7.53 -6.64 8.71
CA SER A 132 -8.94 -6.44 9.07
C SER A 132 -9.32 -4.95 8.98
N LEU A 133 -8.45 -4.05 9.43
CA LEU A 133 -8.64 -2.60 9.25
C LEU A 133 -8.64 -2.21 7.77
N ALA A 134 -7.76 -2.83 6.96
CA ALA A 134 -7.76 -2.64 5.52
C ALA A 134 -9.09 -3.10 4.91
N ALA A 135 -9.52 -4.32 5.22
CA ALA A 135 -10.80 -4.85 4.74
C ALA A 135 -11.96 -3.92 5.11
N ALA A 136 -12.06 -3.48 6.36
CA ALA A 136 -13.10 -2.57 6.82
C ALA A 136 -13.04 -1.22 6.10
N GLY A 137 -11.85 -0.60 6.01
CA GLY A 137 -11.65 0.71 5.39
C GLY A 137 -11.98 0.71 3.89
N PHE A 138 -11.65 -0.37 3.18
CA PHE A 138 -11.98 -0.50 1.76
C PHE A 138 -13.45 -0.87 1.52
N LEU A 139 -14.06 -1.72 2.35
CA LEU A 139 -15.44 -2.13 2.18
C LEU A 139 -16.43 -1.04 2.58
N VAL A 140 -16.10 -0.20 3.56
CA VAL A 140 -17.01 0.88 4.01
C VAL A 140 -17.23 1.93 2.91
N VAL A 141 -16.29 2.08 1.98
CA VAL A 141 -16.43 3.00 0.84
C VAL A 141 -17.60 2.60 -0.09
N ASN A 142 -18.02 1.34 -0.04
CA ASN A 142 -19.14 0.85 -0.86
C ASN A 142 -20.50 1.52 -0.54
N VAL A 143 -20.64 2.16 0.61
CA VAL A 143 -21.87 2.88 0.98
C VAL A 143 -21.90 4.34 0.51
N VAL A 144 -20.83 4.78 -0.16
CA VAL A 144 -20.70 6.17 -0.64
C VAL A 144 -21.25 6.27 -2.06
N ASP A 145 -22.42 6.82 -2.25
CA ASP A 145 -22.98 7.05 -3.59
C ASP A 145 -22.30 8.24 -4.28
N ASP A 146 -22.19 9.36 -3.56
CA ASP A 146 -21.50 10.56 -4.06
C ASP A 146 -20.28 10.88 -3.18
N PRO A 147 -19.06 10.79 -3.73
CA PRO A 147 -17.82 11.05 -2.96
C PRO A 147 -17.65 12.52 -2.58
N LEU A 148 -18.43 13.43 -3.20
CA LEU A 148 -18.41 14.87 -2.91
C LEU A 148 -19.52 15.30 -1.95
N ALA A 149 -20.42 14.40 -1.55
CA ALA A 149 -21.50 14.69 -0.61
C ALA A 149 -20.96 15.16 0.76
N PRO A 150 -21.71 16.04 1.46
CA PRO A 150 -21.36 16.42 2.82
C PRO A 150 -21.24 15.21 3.74
N GLY A 151 -20.05 15.02 4.34
CA GLY A 151 -19.78 13.88 5.22
C GLY A 151 -19.15 12.65 4.55
N ALA A 152 -19.11 12.54 3.23
CA ALA A 152 -18.45 11.44 2.52
C ALA A 152 -16.95 11.33 2.86
N TRP A 153 -16.30 12.43 3.21
CA TRP A 153 -14.89 12.47 3.61
C TRP A 153 -14.56 11.52 4.77
N ILE A 154 -15.52 11.23 5.65
CA ILE A 154 -15.32 10.30 6.78
C ILE A 154 -14.93 8.91 6.28
N PHE A 155 -15.54 8.43 5.20
CA PHE A 155 -15.25 7.13 4.60
C PHE A 155 -13.84 7.09 4.00
N PHE A 156 -13.37 8.21 3.46
CA PHE A 156 -11.99 8.33 2.97
C PHE A 156 -10.95 8.40 4.09
N VAL A 157 -11.33 8.88 5.29
CA VAL A 157 -10.50 8.75 6.50
C VAL A 157 -10.34 7.27 6.88
N PHE A 158 -11.44 6.50 6.92
CA PHE A 158 -11.37 5.05 7.19
C PHE A 158 -10.58 4.30 6.12
N LEU A 159 -10.72 4.70 4.86
CA LEU A 159 -9.92 4.16 3.75
C LEU A 159 -8.42 4.38 3.99
N GLY A 160 -8.00 5.58 4.42
CA GLY A 160 -6.61 5.90 4.73
C GLY A 160 -6.07 5.13 5.93
N ILE A 161 -6.87 4.96 6.98
CA ILE A 161 -6.55 4.11 8.13
C ILE A 161 -6.31 2.67 7.66
N GLY A 162 -7.21 2.13 6.85
CA GLY A 162 -7.09 0.77 6.32
C GLY A 162 -5.84 0.58 5.47
N GLN A 163 -5.61 1.48 4.51
CA GLN A 163 -4.48 1.45 3.60
C GLN A 163 -3.13 1.42 4.34
N ILE A 164 -2.91 2.38 5.23
CA ILE A 164 -1.63 2.46 5.93
C ILE A 164 -1.44 1.29 6.90
N SER A 165 -2.53 0.75 7.47
CA SER A 165 -2.48 -0.44 8.33
C SER A 165 -2.00 -1.66 7.54
N ALA A 166 -2.53 -1.91 6.34
CA ALA A 166 -2.07 -2.99 5.47
C ALA A 166 -0.57 -2.90 5.20
N PHE A 167 -0.10 -1.70 4.84
CA PHE A 167 1.31 -1.45 4.57
C PHE A 167 2.20 -1.72 5.80
N ALA A 168 1.84 -1.17 6.96
CA ALA A 168 2.59 -1.33 8.20
C ALA A 168 2.63 -2.80 8.66
N GLY A 169 1.49 -3.51 8.61
CA GLY A 169 1.39 -4.92 8.99
C GLY A 169 2.24 -5.83 8.10
N ALA A 170 2.17 -5.65 6.77
CA ALA A 170 2.96 -6.42 5.81
C ALA A 170 4.47 -6.20 6.00
N ALA A 171 4.90 -4.94 6.15
CA ALA A 171 6.29 -4.57 6.34
C ALA A 171 6.86 -5.11 7.67
N THR A 172 6.08 -5.03 8.74
CA THR A 172 6.49 -5.55 10.06
C THR A 172 6.63 -7.07 10.03
N LEU A 173 5.67 -7.78 9.45
CA LEU A 173 5.72 -9.24 9.39
C LEU A 173 6.96 -9.73 8.65
N ILE A 174 7.23 -9.21 7.45
CA ILE A 174 8.39 -9.68 6.66
C ILE A 174 9.72 -9.30 7.33
N SER A 175 9.82 -8.14 7.97
CA SER A 175 11.04 -7.70 8.65
C SER A 175 11.42 -8.63 9.80
N GLN A 176 10.45 -9.24 10.46
CA GLN A 176 10.62 -10.13 11.61
C GLN A 176 10.70 -11.61 11.23
N GLU A 177 10.09 -12.04 10.12
CA GLU A 177 10.08 -13.45 9.70
C GLU A 177 11.17 -13.80 8.69
N ALA A 178 11.78 -12.81 8.01
CA ALA A 178 12.81 -13.08 7.01
C ALA A 178 14.09 -13.64 7.65
N PRO A 179 14.52 -14.89 7.31
CA PRO A 179 15.72 -15.50 7.87
C PRO A 179 16.95 -14.66 7.54
N ILE A 180 17.87 -14.49 8.49
CA ILE A 180 19.07 -13.65 8.32
C ILE A 180 19.90 -14.11 7.11
N ALA A 181 20.07 -15.43 6.94
CA ALA A 181 20.89 -16.01 5.87
C ALA A 181 20.34 -15.75 4.46
N SER A 182 19.01 -15.59 4.29
CA SER A 182 18.35 -15.37 3.00
C SER A 182 17.50 -14.10 2.95
N ARG A 183 17.71 -13.18 3.89
CA ARG A 183 16.89 -11.97 4.06
C ARG A 183 16.74 -11.15 2.77
N GLY A 184 17.84 -10.98 2.02
CA GLY A 184 17.82 -10.24 0.75
C GLY A 184 16.90 -10.89 -0.28
N ALA A 185 16.96 -12.21 -0.45
CA ALA A 185 16.12 -12.97 -1.37
C ALA A 185 14.62 -12.91 -0.96
N VAL A 186 14.35 -13.07 0.34
CA VAL A 186 12.98 -13.04 0.89
C VAL A 186 12.36 -11.65 0.77
N VAL A 187 13.09 -10.60 1.13
CA VAL A 187 12.60 -9.21 0.99
C VAL A 187 12.47 -8.82 -0.49
N GLY A 188 13.38 -9.29 -1.35
CA GLY A 188 13.27 -9.12 -2.80
C GLY A 188 11.99 -9.75 -3.34
N MET A 189 11.67 -10.97 -2.94
CA MET A 189 10.44 -11.65 -3.33
C MET A 189 9.18 -10.97 -2.76
N PHE A 190 9.21 -10.50 -1.52
CA PHE A 190 8.16 -9.67 -0.92
C PHE A 190 7.85 -8.44 -1.79
N ASN A 191 8.87 -7.72 -2.24
CA ASN A 191 8.70 -6.58 -3.13
C ASN A 191 8.18 -6.99 -4.52
N THR A 192 8.57 -8.16 -5.04
CA THR A 192 8.05 -8.71 -6.30
C THR A 192 6.55 -8.99 -6.20
N PHE A 193 6.09 -9.65 -5.12
CA PHE A 193 4.66 -9.84 -4.89
C PHE A 193 3.91 -8.50 -4.78
N GLY A 194 4.50 -7.50 -4.15
CA GLY A 194 3.96 -6.15 -4.12
C GLY A 194 3.85 -5.53 -5.52
N ALA A 195 4.87 -5.68 -6.37
CA ALA A 195 4.84 -5.18 -7.75
C ALA A 195 3.75 -5.88 -8.59
N VAL A 196 3.57 -7.19 -8.41
CA VAL A 196 2.45 -7.93 -9.03
C VAL A 196 1.11 -7.40 -8.53
N GLY A 197 1.00 -7.06 -7.24
CA GLY A 197 -0.19 -6.42 -6.66
C GLY A 197 -0.51 -5.06 -7.31
N ILE A 198 0.50 -4.24 -7.58
CA ILE A 198 0.36 -2.98 -8.32
C ILE A 198 -0.21 -3.23 -9.72
N LEU A 199 0.38 -4.15 -10.47
CA LEU A 199 -0.06 -4.49 -11.83
C LEU A 199 -1.49 -5.02 -11.83
N PHE A 200 -1.80 -5.91 -10.89
CA PHE A 200 -3.15 -6.47 -10.72
C PHE A 200 -4.16 -5.36 -10.37
N GLY A 201 -3.87 -4.54 -9.36
CA GLY A 201 -4.72 -3.44 -8.93
C GLY A 201 -5.00 -2.45 -10.05
N THR A 202 -3.99 -2.14 -10.88
CA THR A 202 -4.15 -1.25 -12.03
C THR A 202 -4.99 -1.90 -13.14
N ALA A 203 -4.63 -3.12 -13.55
CA ALA A 203 -5.24 -3.78 -14.72
C ALA A 203 -6.68 -4.22 -14.45
N VAL A 204 -6.91 -4.87 -13.29
CA VAL A 204 -8.25 -5.33 -12.91
C VAL A 204 -9.09 -4.18 -12.38
N GLY A 205 -8.47 -3.29 -11.59
CA GLY A 205 -9.15 -2.10 -11.05
C GLY A 205 -9.68 -1.20 -12.15
N GLY A 206 -8.90 -0.93 -13.20
CA GLY A 206 -9.37 -0.13 -14.34
C GLY A 206 -10.60 -0.73 -15.00
N ARG A 207 -10.58 -2.04 -15.27
CA ARG A 207 -11.74 -2.75 -15.86
C ARG A 207 -12.97 -2.71 -14.95
N LEU A 208 -12.80 -2.90 -13.64
CA LEU A 208 -13.91 -2.85 -12.69
C LEU A 208 -14.48 -1.44 -12.59
N PHE A 209 -13.62 -0.42 -12.58
CA PHE A 209 -14.04 0.98 -12.57
C PHE A 209 -14.92 1.32 -13.78
N ASP A 210 -14.51 0.90 -14.98
CA ASP A 210 -15.20 1.22 -16.22
C ASP A 210 -16.47 0.37 -16.44
N SER A 211 -16.49 -0.90 -16.00
CA SER A 211 -17.59 -1.83 -16.28
C SER A 211 -18.66 -1.91 -15.20
N ILE A 212 -18.30 -1.71 -13.94
CA ILE A 212 -19.20 -1.85 -12.78
C ILE A 212 -19.38 -0.50 -12.08
N GLY A 213 -18.28 0.25 -11.93
CA GLY A 213 -18.27 1.54 -11.29
C GLY A 213 -17.16 1.72 -10.26
N PRO A 214 -17.02 2.95 -9.72
CA PRO A 214 -15.90 3.31 -8.84
C PRO A 214 -15.78 2.45 -7.59
N HIS A 215 -16.90 2.05 -6.99
CA HIS A 215 -16.95 1.25 -5.76
C HIS A 215 -16.30 -0.12 -5.94
N ALA A 216 -16.48 -0.76 -7.10
CA ALA A 216 -16.05 -2.13 -7.36
C ALA A 216 -14.55 -2.32 -7.15
N VAL A 217 -13.75 -1.29 -7.42
CA VAL A 217 -12.29 -1.33 -7.24
C VAL A 217 -11.94 -1.42 -5.76
N PHE A 218 -12.60 -0.63 -4.91
CA PHE A 218 -12.37 -0.64 -3.46
C PHE A 218 -12.89 -1.93 -2.83
N VAL A 219 -14.07 -2.40 -3.25
CA VAL A 219 -14.65 -3.68 -2.80
C VAL A 219 -13.73 -4.85 -3.15
N MET A 220 -13.11 -4.84 -4.33
CA MET A 220 -12.12 -5.85 -4.72
C MET A 220 -10.97 -5.91 -3.71
N VAL A 221 -10.36 -4.77 -3.38
CA VAL A 221 -9.25 -4.72 -2.41
C VAL A 221 -9.72 -5.16 -1.03
N GLY A 222 -10.89 -4.71 -0.60
CA GLY A 222 -11.50 -5.12 0.67
C GLY A 222 -11.73 -6.64 0.75
N ALA A 223 -12.29 -7.23 -0.30
CA ALA A 223 -12.52 -8.68 -0.39
C ALA A 223 -11.22 -9.49 -0.36
N LEU A 224 -10.21 -9.04 -1.11
CA LEU A 224 -8.88 -9.65 -1.09
C LEU A 224 -8.24 -9.54 0.31
N SER A 225 -8.42 -8.40 0.99
CA SER A 225 -7.94 -8.22 2.37
C SER A 225 -8.61 -9.20 3.34
N VAL A 226 -9.91 -9.48 3.18
CA VAL A 226 -10.64 -10.51 3.95
C VAL A 226 -10.02 -11.89 3.72
N LEU A 227 -9.67 -12.26 2.48
CA LEU A 227 -9.02 -13.54 2.20
C LEU A 227 -7.66 -13.65 2.91
N VAL A 228 -6.88 -12.56 2.96
CA VAL A 228 -5.62 -12.53 3.71
C VAL A 228 -5.85 -12.63 5.21
N VAL A 229 -6.92 -12.02 5.75
CA VAL A 229 -7.31 -12.20 7.16
C VAL A 229 -7.62 -13.66 7.47
N LEU A 230 -8.44 -14.32 6.64
CA LEU A 230 -8.78 -15.73 6.82
C LEU A 230 -7.54 -16.62 6.76
N TYR A 231 -6.64 -16.37 5.81
CA TYR A 231 -5.36 -17.07 5.73
C TYR A 231 -4.50 -16.81 6.98
N GLY A 232 -4.43 -15.58 7.46
CA GLY A 232 -3.72 -15.22 8.69
C GLY A 232 -4.27 -15.93 9.93
N LEU A 233 -5.58 -16.03 10.04
CA LEU A 233 -6.24 -16.81 11.10
C LEU A 233 -5.84 -18.28 11.05
N TRP A 234 -5.80 -18.89 9.86
CA TRP A 234 -5.33 -20.26 9.69
C TRP A 234 -3.85 -20.42 10.07
N VAL A 235 -2.98 -19.47 9.70
CA VAL A 235 -1.54 -19.51 10.05
C VAL A 235 -1.31 -19.36 11.56
N ARG A 236 -2.24 -18.73 12.27
CA ARG A 236 -2.16 -18.49 13.71
C ARG A 236 -2.45 -19.76 14.54
N TRP A 237 -3.31 -20.66 14.01
CA TRP A 237 -3.65 -21.95 14.64
C TRP A 237 -2.62 -23.02 14.33
#